data_75ec99f6a8bcbf1bef92d745630200f0
#
_entry.id   75ec99f6a8bcbf1bef92d745630200f0
#
_cell.length_a   1.000
_cell.length_b   1.000
_cell.length_c   1.000
_cell.angle_alpha   90.00
_cell.angle_beta   90.00
_cell.angle_gamma   90.00
#
_symmetry.space_group_name_H-M   'P 1'
#
loop_
_entity.id
_entity.type
_entity.pdbx_description
1 polymer ?
#
loop_
_entity_poly.entity_id
_entity_poly.type
_entity_poly.pdbx_seq_one_letter_code
_entity_poly.pdbx_strand_id
1 'polypeptide(L)'
;MLNIVLVEPEIPQNCGNIARTCAATGCRLHLIRPLGFDISEKAVRRAGLDYWHLVEVFDYDNLDDFFAKNDVKQMWCLSTKAPQSYAEARFEDGCYLFFGKETKGLPEDFLEAHRDQCVKIPMREAARSLNLSNAVAITVFEALRQLDFPGLTEYGKMKK
;
A
#
# COMPACT_ATOMS: atom_id res chain seq x y z
N MET A 1 -6.44 9.91 7.01
CA MET A 1 -6.54 9.07 5.79
C MET A 1 -5.15 8.59 5.39
N LEU A 2 -4.99 7.29 5.22
CA LEU A 2 -3.71 6.69 4.89
C LEU A 2 -3.43 6.78 3.39
N ASN A 3 -2.14 6.79 3.02
CA ASN A 3 -1.68 6.82 1.64
C ASN A 3 -0.90 5.55 1.34
N ILE A 4 -1.36 4.78 0.37
CA ILE A 4 -0.68 3.58 -0.10
C ILE A 4 0.12 3.94 -1.34
N VAL A 5 1.42 3.65 -1.34
CA VAL A 5 2.32 3.94 -2.46
C VAL A 5 2.87 2.62 -2.99
N LEU A 6 2.52 2.28 -4.23
CA LEU A 6 3.02 1.09 -4.91
C LEU A 6 4.12 1.51 -5.88
N VAL A 7 5.34 1.02 -5.64
CA VAL A 7 6.49 1.36 -6.47
C VAL A 7 6.67 0.32 -7.56
N GLU A 8 6.34 0.69 -8.77
CA GLU A 8 6.45 -0.14 -9.98
C GLU A 8 5.69 -1.49 -9.85
N PRO A 9 4.39 -1.46 -9.46
CA PRO A 9 3.62 -2.70 -9.35
C PRO A 9 3.50 -3.41 -10.69
N GLU A 10 3.57 -4.73 -10.68
CA GLU A 10 3.68 -5.55 -11.89
C GLU A 10 2.39 -6.29 -12.24
N ILE A 11 1.61 -6.71 -11.24
CA ILE A 11 0.49 -7.64 -11.41
C ILE A 11 -0.85 -6.92 -11.26
N PRO A 12 -1.67 -6.86 -12.33
CA PRO A 12 -2.93 -6.11 -12.30
C PRO A 12 -3.93 -6.65 -11.26
N GLN A 13 -3.97 -7.94 -11.01
CA GLN A 13 -4.86 -8.54 -10.00
C GLN A 13 -4.54 -8.03 -8.59
N ASN A 14 -3.25 -7.86 -8.28
CA ASN A 14 -2.84 -7.28 -6.99
C ASN A 14 -3.31 -5.83 -6.88
N CYS A 15 -3.14 -5.05 -7.92
CA CYS A 15 -3.59 -3.65 -7.94
C CYS A 15 -5.12 -3.57 -7.77
N GLY A 16 -5.87 -4.46 -8.40
CA GLY A 16 -7.32 -4.55 -8.25
C GLY A 16 -7.75 -4.85 -6.81
N ASN A 17 -7.10 -5.81 -6.17
CA ASN A 17 -7.38 -6.15 -4.78
C ASN A 17 -7.00 -5.01 -3.82
N ILE A 18 -5.90 -4.33 -4.10
CA ILE A 18 -5.48 -3.16 -3.33
C ILE A 18 -6.48 -2.01 -3.48
N ALA A 19 -6.95 -1.76 -4.70
CA ALA A 19 -7.98 -0.75 -4.95
C ALA A 19 -9.25 -1.05 -4.15
N ARG A 20 -9.64 -2.32 -4.04
CA ARG A 20 -10.79 -2.74 -3.23
C ARG A 20 -10.55 -2.44 -1.74
N THR A 21 -9.36 -2.72 -1.24
CA THR A 21 -8.98 -2.36 0.14
C THR A 21 -9.04 -0.85 0.35
N CYS A 22 -8.55 -0.06 -0.60
CA CYS A 22 -8.62 1.40 -0.54
C CYS A 22 -10.07 1.89 -0.54
N ALA A 23 -10.93 1.32 -1.38
CA ALA A 23 -12.35 1.66 -1.40
C ALA A 23 -13.02 1.37 -0.05
N ALA A 24 -12.66 0.24 0.58
CA ALA A 24 -13.24 -0.18 1.85
C ALA A 24 -12.76 0.66 3.05
N THR A 25 -11.61 1.30 2.94
CA THR A 25 -10.94 1.96 4.07
C THR A 25 -10.79 3.47 3.90
N GLY A 26 -11.02 4.00 2.70
CA GLY A 26 -10.82 5.41 2.40
C GLY A 26 -9.37 5.80 2.14
N CYS A 27 -8.46 4.84 1.98
CA CYS A 27 -7.07 5.13 1.65
C CYS A 27 -6.91 5.68 0.24
N ARG A 28 -5.93 6.55 0.03
CA ARG A 28 -5.51 7.01 -1.28
C ARG A 28 -4.49 6.06 -1.87
N LEU A 29 -4.53 5.89 -3.18
CA LEU A 29 -3.62 5.00 -3.90
C LEU A 29 -2.71 5.81 -4.82
N HIS A 30 -1.41 5.66 -4.62
CA HIS A 30 -0.37 6.30 -5.42
C HIS A 30 0.41 5.21 -6.17
N LEU A 31 0.52 5.37 -7.48
CA LEU A 31 1.20 4.42 -8.36
C LEU A 31 2.44 5.06 -8.96
N ILE A 32 3.60 4.47 -8.73
CA ILE A 32 4.87 4.94 -9.29
C ILE A 32 5.21 4.11 -10.53
N ARG A 33 5.33 4.77 -11.67
CA ARG A 33 5.68 4.12 -12.94
C ARG A 33 7.15 3.69 -12.97
N PRO A 34 7.52 2.67 -13.78
CA PRO A 34 6.68 1.99 -14.76
C PRO A 34 5.72 0.98 -14.11
N LEU A 35 4.54 0.81 -14.72
CA LEU A 35 3.55 -0.17 -14.27
C LEU A 35 3.58 -1.38 -15.20
N GLY A 36 3.39 -2.57 -14.64
CA GLY A 36 3.30 -3.81 -15.42
C GLY A 36 1.95 -4.00 -16.12
N PHE A 37 1.08 -3.00 -16.11
CA PHE A 37 -0.27 -3.07 -16.65
C PHE A 37 -0.76 -1.66 -17.05
N ASP A 38 -1.88 -1.63 -17.78
CA ASP A 38 -2.50 -0.39 -18.25
C ASP A 38 -3.59 0.05 -17.27
N ILE A 39 -3.53 1.32 -16.84
CA ILE A 39 -4.54 1.92 -15.93
C ILE A 39 -5.51 2.86 -16.67
N SER A 40 -5.54 2.81 -18.01
CA SER A 40 -6.52 3.58 -18.78
C SER A 40 -7.94 3.16 -18.38
N GLU A 41 -8.91 4.07 -18.57
CA GLU A 41 -10.32 3.79 -18.29
C GLU A 41 -10.80 2.50 -18.97
N LYS A 42 -10.40 2.30 -20.22
CA LYS A 42 -10.76 1.11 -21.00
C LYS A 42 -10.18 -0.17 -20.38
N ALA A 43 -8.92 -0.15 -19.98
CA ALA A 43 -8.25 -1.30 -19.36
C ALA A 43 -8.86 -1.63 -17.99
N VAL A 44 -9.17 -0.61 -17.20
CA VAL A 44 -9.81 -0.76 -15.89
C VAL A 44 -11.19 -1.42 -16.04
N ARG A 45 -12.01 -0.96 -17.00
CA ARG A 45 -13.32 -1.55 -17.27
C ARG A 45 -13.19 -3.01 -17.72
N ARG A 46 -12.22 -3.30 -18.60
CA ARG A 46 -11.99 -4.66 -19.12
C ARG A 46 -11.56 -5.61 -18.01
N ALA A 47 -10.78 -5.13 -17.06
CA ALA A 47 -10.31 -5.94 -15.93
C ALA A 47 -11.39 -6.14 -14.85
N GLY A 48 -12.55 -5.51 -14.96
CA GLY A 48 -13.63 -5.61 -13.98
C GLY A 48 -13.29 -4.97 -12.64
N LEU A 49 -12.50 -3.91 -12.65
CA LEU A 49 -12.09 -3.21 -11.43
C LEU A 49 -13.21 -2.27 -10.96
N ASP A 50 -14.28 -2.86 -10.44
CA ASP A 50 -15.51 -2.14 -10.06
C ASP A 50 -15.30 -1.10 -8.96
N TYR A 51 -14.25 -1.26 -8.16
CA TYR A 51 -13.94 -0.36 -7.03
C TYR A 51 -13.05 0.81 -7.42
N TRP A 52 -12.51 0.82 -8.64
CA TRP A 52 -11.54 1.82 -9.07
C TRP A 52 -12.08 3.24 -8.97
N HIS A 53 -13.34 3.45 -9.35
CA HIS A 53 -14.00 4.76 -9.31
C HIS A 53 -14.28 5.27 -7.89
N LEU A 54 -14.20 4.40 -6.89
CA LEU A 54 -14.40 4.75 -5.48
C LEU A 54 -13.08 5.14 -4.78
N VAL A 55 -11.97 5.08 -5.50
CA VAL A 55 -10.63 5.30 -4.95
C VAL A 55 -10.00 6.52 -5.61
N GLU A 56 -9.38 7.39 -4.80
CA GLU A 56 -8.52 8.43 -5.34
C GLU A 56 -7.20 7.79 -5.77
N VAL A 57 -6.96 7.76 -7.09
CA VAL A 57 -5.76 7.16 -7.68
C VAL A 57 -4.92 8.24 -8.32
N PHE A 58 -3.64 8.29 -7.94
CA PHE A 58 -2.64 9.19 -8.50
C PHE A 58 -1.51 8.38 -9.10
N ASP A 59 -0.98 8.81 -10.24
CA ASP A 59 0.19 8.16 -10.81
C ASP A 59 1.31 9.15 -11.07
N TYR A 60 2.54 8.65 -11.04
CA TYR A 60 3.76 9.47 -11.10
C TYR A 60 4.78 8.81 -12.03
N ASP A 61 5.58 9.62 -12.70
CA ASP A 61 6.59 9.14 -13.63
C ASP A 61 7.69 8.33 -12.93
N ASN A 62 8.02 8.71 -11.70
CA ASN A 62 9.05 8.08 -10.87
C ASN A 62 8.93 8.55 -9.42
N LEU A 63 9.80 8.06 -8.54
CA LEU A 63 9.81 8.45 -7.13
C LEU A 63 10.11 9.95 -6.95
N ASP A 64 10.99 10.52 -7.73
CA ASP A 64 11.30 11.96 -7.65
C ASP A 64 10.06 12.81 -7.95
N ASP A 65 9.30 12.43 -8.98
CA ASP A 65 8.03 13.08 -9.32
C ASP A 65 7.03 12.98 -8.17
N PHE A 66 6.94 11.80 -7.54
CA PHE A 66 6.07 11.59 -6.38
C PHE A 66 6.45 12.54 -5.22
N PHE A 67 7.72 12.57 -4.83
CA PHE A 67 8.16 13.40 -3.71
C PHE A 67 8.08 14.90 -4.02
N ALA A 68 8.18 15.29 -5.27
CA ALA A 68 7.99 16.68 -5.68
C ALA A 68 6.55 17.16 -5.52
N LYS A 69 5.58 16.24 -5.64
CA LYS A 69 4.14 16.54 -5.61
C LYS A 69 3.46 16.28 -4.28
N ASN A 70 4.14 15.65 -3.34
CA ASN A 70 3.55 15.26 -2.06
C ASN A 70 4.43 15.71 -0.90
N ASP A 71 3.80 16.28 0.13
CA ASP A 71 4.46 16.60 1.39
C ASP A 71 4.37 15.40 2.33
N VAL A 72 5.40 14.56 2.30
CA VAL A 72 5.46 13.32 3.07
C VAL A 72 6.01 13.60 4.47
N LYS A 73 5.12 13.70 5.47
CA LYS A 73 5.50 13.98 6.85
C LYS A 73 5.89 12.72 7.61
N GLN A 74 5.24 11.59 7.33
CA GLN A 74 5.60 10.30 7.89
C GLN A 74 5.48 9.24 6.81
N MET A 75 6.48 8.36 6.74
CA MET A 75 6.45 7.24 5.80
C MET A 75 6.99 5.98 6.47
N TRP A 76 6.48 4.85 6.02
CA TRP A 76 6.96 3.53 6.38
C TRP A 76 7.18 2.70 5.13
N CYS A 77 8.27 1.97 5.07
CA CYS A 77 8.64 1.12 3.94
C CYS A 77 8.49 -0.34 4.35
N LEU A 78 7.62 -1.08 3.70
CA LEU A 78 7.39 -2.49 3.99
C LEU A 78 8.38 -3.33 3.20
N SER A 79 9.21 -4.08 3.90
CA SER A 79 10.26 -4.90 3.29
C SER A 79 10.53 -6.13 4.13
N THR A 80 10.71 -7.27 3.46
CA THR A 80 11.13 -8.52 4.13
C THR A 80 12.56 -8.43 4.68
N LYS A 81 13.31 -7.41 4.28
CA LYS A 81 14.69 -7.16 4.70
C LYS A 81 14.80 -6.20 5.88
N ALA A 82 13.70 -5.63 6.33
CA ALA A 82 13.71 -4.62 7.38
C ALA A 82 14.18 -5.22 8.72
N PRO A 83 14.97 -4.46 9.50
CA PRO A 83 15.48 -4.96 10.78
C PRO A 83 14.54 -4.85 11.95
N GLN A 84 13.37 -4.23 11.76
CA GLN A 84 12.37 -4.06 12.82
C GLN A 84 10.99 -4.53 12.37
N SER A 85 10.17 -4.91 13.36
CA SER A 85 8.80 -5.37 13.10
C SER A 85 7.87 -4.19 12.81
N TYR A 86 6.90 -4.39 11.91
CA TYR A 86 5.86 -3.40 11.66
C TYR A 86 5.01 -3.14 12.93
N ALA A 87 4.96 -4.10 13.84
CA ALA A 87 4.24 -3.95 15.11
C ALA A 87 4.90 -2.89 16.03
N GLU A 88 6.17 -2.57 15.81
CA GLU A 88 6.87 -1.52 16.55
C GLU A 88 6.64 -0.13 15.94
N ALA A 89 6.12 -0.07 14.73
CA ALA A 89 5.86 1.20 14.05
C ALA A 89 4.63 1.89 14.66
N ARG A 90 4.73 3.19 14.81
CA ARG A 90 3.59 4.03 15.22
C ARG A 90 3.07 4.77 13.99
N PHE A 91 1.93 4.34 13.48
CA PHE A 91 1.33 4.90 12.28
C PHE A 91 0.49 6.13 12.65
N GLU A 92 0.80 7.26 12.00
CA GLU A 92 0.03 8.49 12.18
C GLU A 92 -0.98 8.65 11.02
N ASP A 93 -2.05 9.39 11.27
CA ASP A 93 -3.01 9.69 10.22
C ASP A 93 -2.33 10.51 9.12
N GLY A 94 -2.59 10.16 7.88
CA GLY A 94 -1.95 10.79 6.72
C GLY A 94 -0.60 10.20 6.35
N CYS A 95 -0.09 9.19 7.05
CA CYS A 95 1.18 8.57 6.72
C CYS A 95 1.14 7.87 5.35
N TYR A 96 2.32 7.69 4.78
CA TYR A 96 2.53 7.03 3.50
C TYR A 96 3.16 5.67 3.73
N LEU A 97 2.55 4.64 3.16
CA LEU A 97 2.99 3.24 3.27
C LEU A 97 3.51 2.78 1.91
N PHE A 98 4.81 2.54 1.82
CA PHE A 98 5.50 2.18 0.58
C PHE A 98 5.64 0.67 0.45
N PHE A 99 5.25 0.15 -0.71
CA PHE A 99 5.36 -1.26 -1.06
C PHE A 99 6.07 -1.39 -2.40
N GLY A 100 6.96 -2.36 -2.51
CA GLY A 100 7.70 -2.61 -3.74
C GLY A 100 6.98 -3.52 -4.71
N LYS A 101 7.59 -3.73 -5.87
CA LYS A 101 7.07 -4.63 -6.88
C LYS A 101 7.09 -6.09 -6.39
N GLU A 102 6.23 -6.90 -6.98
CA GLU A 102 5.99 -8.29 -6.53
C GLU A 102 7.24 -9.16 -6.59
N THR A 103 8.11 -8.95 -7.59
CA THR A 103 9.29 -9.79 -7.81
C THR A 103 10.49 -9.43 -6.95
N LYS A 104 10.72 -8.14 -6.68
CA LYS A 104 11.97 -7.65 -6.05
C LYS A 104 11.76 -6.78 -4.81
N GLY A 105 10.53 -6.34 -4.54
CA GLY A 105 10.29 -5.39 -3.47
C GLY A 105 10.77 -3.97 -3.81
N LEU A 106 10.99 -3.17 -2.80
CA LEU A 106 11.48 -1.79 -2.95
C LEU A 106 12.96 -1.79 -3.37
N PRO A 107 13.40 -0.78 -4.15
CA PRO A 107 14.80 -0.67 -4.55
C PRO A 107 15.74 -0.63 -3.34
N GLU A 108 16.90 -1.29 -3.46
CA GLU A 108 17.89 -1.39 -2.37
C GLU A 108 18.38 -0.02 -1.90
N ASP A 109 18.66 0.89 -2.82
CA ASP A 109 19.11 2.24 -2.50
C ASP A 109 18.02 3.05 -1.79
N PHE A 110 16.75 2.84 -2.16
CA PHE A 110 15.61 3.46 -1.48
C PHE A 110 15.49 2.95 -0.04
N LEU A 111 15.62 1.64 0.17
CA LEU A 111 15.58 1.03 1.50
C LEU A 111 16.73 1.55 2.37
N GLU A 112 17.94 1.64 1.82
CA GLU A 112 19.10 2.14 2.57
C GLU A 112 18.93 3.61 2.95
N ALA A 113 18.41 4.44 2.04
CA ALA A 113 18.15 5.86 2.32
C ALA A 113 17.08 6.07 3.40
N HIS A 114 16.18 5.10 3.57
CA HIS A 114 15.05 5.17 4.53
C HIS A 114 15.09 4.05 5.56
N ARG A 115 16.28 3.62 5.92
CA ARG A 115 16.49 2.45 6.79
C ARG A 115 15.67 2.48 8.07
N ASP A 116 15.61 3.63 8.74
CA ASP A 116 14.90 3.78 10.01
C ASP A 116 13.38 3.68 9.86
N GLN A 117 12.86 3.85 8.65
CA GLN A 117 11.45 3.72 8.33
C GLN A 117 11.08 2.37 7.73
N CYS A 118 12.04 1.45 7.61
CA CYS A 118 11.78 0.12 7.06
C CYS A 118 11.27 -0.81 8.16
N VAL A 119 10.14 -1.45 7.90
CA VAL A 119 9.51 -2.39 8.83
C VAL A 119 9.10 -3.66 8.08
N LYS A 120 9.03 -4.76 8.83
CA LYS A 120 8.71 -6.08 8.31
C LYS A 120 7.43 -6.62 8.96
N ILE A 121 6.57 -7.22 8.14
CA ILE A 121 5.46 -8.03 8.67
C ILE A 121 6.07 -9.34 9.15
N PRO A 122 5.85 -9.75 10.42
CA PRO A 122 6.40 -11.01 10.92
C PRO A 122 5.88 -12.21 10.12
N MET A 123 6.79 -13.10 9.78
CA MET A 123 6.45 -14.36 9.10
C MET A 123 7.46 -15.42 9.45
N ARG A 124 7.13 -16.68 9.15
CA ARG A 124 8.05 -17.80 9.41
C ARG A 124 9.29 -17.65 8.54
N GLU A 125 10.43 -18.03 9.08
CA GLU A 125 11.73 -17.89 8.39
C GLU A 125 11.76 -18.56 7.03
N ALA A 126 11.09 -19.69 6.89
CA ALA A 126 11.03 -20.44 5.63
C ALA A 126 10.24 -19.73 4.54
N ALA A 127 9.39 -18.77 4.88
CA ALA A 127 8.59 -18.02 3.93
C ALA A 127 9.41 -16.86 3.37
N ARG A 128 9.32 -16.62 2.05
CA ARG A 128 10.08 -15.55 1.39
C ARG A 128 9.36 -14.20 1.47
N SER A 129 8.06 -14.20 1.20
CA SER A 129 7.25 -12.99 1.15
C SER A 129 5.77 -13.35 1.19
N LEU A 130 4.95 -12.35 1.47
CA LEU A 130 3.50 -12.42 1.32
C LEU A 130 3.12 -11.90 -0.06
N ASN A 131 1.96 -12.32 -0.56
CA ASN A 131 1.35 -11.68 -1.72
C ASN A 131 1.22 -10.18 -1.45
N LEU A 132 1.50 -9.35 -2.45
CA LEU A 132 1.52 -7.89 -2.29
C LEU A 132 0.19 -7.34 -1.76
N SER A 133 -0.94 -7.75 -2.33
CA SER A 133 -2.24 -7.24 -1.88
C SER A 133 -2.55 -7.64 -0.44
N ASN A 134 -2.12 -8.83 -0.02
CA ASN A 134 -2.25 -9.27 1.36
C ASN A 134 -1.37 -8.42 2.30
N ALA A 135 -0.13 -8.17 1.92
CA ALA A 135 0.78 -7.33 2.71
C ALA A 135 0.21 -5.92 2.90
N VAL A 136 -0.37 -5.35 1.84
CA VAL A 136 -1.02 -4.04 1.90
C VAL A 136 -2.20 -4.07 2.88
N ALA A 137 -3.09 -5.04 2.76
CA ALA A 137 -4.27 -5.15 3.63
C ALA A 137 -3.87 -5.32 5.10
N ILE A 138 -2.91 -6.19 5.38
CA ILE A 138 -2.41 -6.43 6.75
C ILE A 138 -1.86 -5.13 7.35
N THR A 139 -1.02 -4.42 6.61
CA THR A 139 -0.39 -3.19 7.08
C THR A 139 -1.42 -2.09 7.29
N VAL A 140 -2.32 -1.90 6.35
CA VAL A 140 -3.38 -0.90 6.41
C VAL A 140 -4.25 -1.12 7.64
N PHE A 141 -4.69 -2.34 7.89
CA PHE A 141 -5.57 -2.61 9.04
C PHE A 141 -4.83 -2.52 10.37
N GLU A 142 -3.53 -2.81 10.44
CA GLU A 142 -2.76 -2.51 11.65
C GLU A 142 -2.68 -1.00 11.90
N ALA A 143 -2.42 -0.22 10.86
CA ALA A 143 -2.39 1.23 10.97
C ALA A 143 -3.76 1.78 11.41
N LEU A 144 -4.84 1.29 10.81
CA LEU A 144 -6.21 1.71 11.16
C LEU A 144 -6.57 1.31 12.58
N ARG A 145 -6.14 0.14 13.04
CA ARG A 145 -6.34 -0.28 14.43
C ARG A 145 -5.69 0.71 15.40
N GLN A 146 -4.46 1.13 15.13
CA GLN A 146 -3.76 2.12 15.95
C GLN A 146 -4.48 3.47 15.97
N LEU A 147 -5.15 3.83 14.88
CA LEU A 147 -5.88 5.09 14.74
C LEU A 147 -7.35 4.98 15.18
N ASP A 148 -7.76 3.85 15.73
CA ASP A 148 -9.13 3.58 16.19
C ASP A 148 -10.16 3.63 15.06
N PHE A 149 -9.79 3.10 13.89
CA PHE A 149 -10.66 2.90 12.72
C PHE A 149 -11.46 4.14 12.31
N PRO A 150 -10.82 5.28 12.05
CA PRO A 150 -11.52 6.53 11.76
C PRO A 150 -12.41 6.42 10.52
N GLY A 151 -13.67 6.79 10.67
CA GLY A 151 -14.63 6.79 9.56
C GLY A 151 -15.13 5.41 9.13
N LEU A 152 -14.79 4.35 9.86
CA LEU A 152 -15.21 2.98 9.54
C LEU A 152 -16.32 2.50 10.46
N THR A 153 -17.16 1.61 9.92
CA THR A 153 -18.19 0.93 10.70
C THR A 153 -17.60 -0.36 11.29
N GLU A 154 -17.44 -0.41 12.60
CA GLU A 154 -16.79 -1.53 13.28
C GLU A 154 -17.73 -2.71 13.53
N TYR A 155 -19.02 -2.49 13.61
CA TYR A 155 -19.97 -3.50 14.03
C TYR A 155 -21.04 -3.71 12.98
N GLY A 156 -21.31 -4.97 12.67
CA GLY A 156 -22.38 -5.36 11.79
C GLY A 156 -23.66 -5.66 12.57
N LYS A 157 -24.72 -5.97 11.83
CA LYS A 157 -26.01 -6.40 12.38
C LYS A 157 -26.37 -7.76 11.79
N MET A 158 -26.47 -8.76 12.64
CA MET A 158 -26.92 -10.08 12.22
C MET A 158 -28.44 -10.17 12.41
N LYS A 159 -29.13 -10.84 11.47
CA LYS A 159 -30.53 -11.17 11.65
C LYS A 159 -30.67 -12.24 12.72
N LYS A 160 -31.67 -12.09 13.59
CA LYS A 160 -32.01 -13.11 14.59
C LYS A 160 -32.61 -14.33 13.90
#